data_b4f3d3f1aa76f2130816776bbed65cc9
#
_entry.id   b4f3d3f1aa76f2130816776bbed65cc9
#
_cell.length_a   1.000
_cell.length_b   1.000
_cell.length_c   1.000
_cell.angle_alpha   90.00
_cell.angle_beta   90.00
_cell.angle_gamma   90.00
#
_symmetry.space_group_name_H-M   'P 1'
#
loop_
_entity.id
_entity.type
_entity.pdbx_description
1 polymer ?
#
loop_
_entity_poly.entity_id
_entity_poly.type
_entity_poly.pdbx_seq_one_letter_code
_entity_poly.pdbx_strand_id
1 'polypeptide(L)'
;VDNFALPEDSADITDLTLFVKYLESGDNNEVTFMTDGENLVVEETFVYGNTQITSGETVASLIDQDASKTGTAVSIGDGVFFIRGHFVNVSADKIVLDPYTNVPNYRVGLFVKEEIVQAKDDDSLFDNARGFSNFAAPGADRLRISTTLTKKPLNDFSDKNFIELMRLDDGQLKVNEQKPDYSL
;
A
#
# COMPACT_ATOMS: atom_id res chain seq x y z
N VAL A 1 -9.52 0.97 11.08
CA VAL A 1 -8.11 1.40 11.03
C VAL A 1 -7.39 0.43 10.12
N ASP A 2 -6.99 0.90 8.94
CA ASP A 2 -6.24 0.07 8.00
C ASP A 2 -4.86 -0.22 8.60
N ASN A 3 -4.40 -1.48 8.51
CA ASN A 3 -3.10 -1.92 9.01
C ASN A 3 -1.97 -1.07 8.40
N PHE A 4 -1.35 -0.27 9.21
CA PHE A 4 -0.18 0.49 8.83
C PHE A 4 1.08 -0.32 9.19
N ALA A 5 1.80 -0.80 8.17
CA ALA A 5 3.12 -1.38 8.38
C ALA A 5 4.13 -0.23 8.61
N LEU A 6 4.74 -0.20 9.78
CA LEU A 6 5.85 0.69 10.07
C LEU A 6 7.06 0.32 9.18
N PRO A 7 7.83 1.30 8.67
CA PRO A 7 9.07 1.00 7.97
C PRO A 7 10.03 0.23 8.89
N GLU A 8 10.62 -0.85 8.41
CA GLU A 8 11.48 -1.77 9.20
C GLU A 8 12.79 -1.14 9.72
N ASP A 9 13.11 0.10 9.36
CA ASP A 9 14.41 0.75 9.64
C ASP A 9 14.39 1.91 10.64
N SER A 10 13.35 2.09 11.43
CA SER A 10 13.33 3.19 12.41
C SER A 10 13.63 2.69 13.81
N ALA A 11 14.91 2.73 14.19
CA ALA A 11 15.39 2.38 15.52
C ALA A 11 14.96 3.36 16.65
N ASP A 12 14.35 4.50 16.31
CA ASP A 12 13.87 5.52 17.25
C ASP A 12 12.59 6.19 16.69
N ILE A 13 11.45 5.47 16.73
CA ILE A 13 10.16 6.15 16.54
C ILE A 13 9.76 6.71 17.90
N THR A 14 10.09 7.96 18.12
CA THR A 14 9.59 8.73 19.27
C THR A 14 8.15 9.19 19.04
N ASP A 15 7.73 9.32 17.76
CA ASP A 15 6.42 9.85 17.39
C ASP A 15 5.73 8.94 16.38
N LEU A 16 4.50 8.49 16.69
CA LEU A 16 3.66 7.69 15.80
C LEU A 16 2.72 8.59 15.00
N THR A 17 2.75 8.47 13.67
CA THR A 17 1.79 9.15 12.78
C THR A 17 0.68 8.20 12.38
N LEU A 18 -0.57 8.55 12.70
CA LEU A 18 -1.75 7.81 12.31
C LEU A 18 -2.47 8.52 11.16
N PHE A 19 -2.86 7.76 10.14
CA PHE A 19 -3.71 8.26 9.07
C PHE A 19 -5.15 7.88 9.35
N VAL A 20 -6.01 8.87 9.53
CA VAL A 20 -7.40 8.68 9.94
C VAL A 20 -8.34 9.29 8.92
N LYS A 21 -9.55 8.73 8.85
CA LYS A 21 -10.69 9.32 8.16
C LYS A 21 -11.78 9.51 9.19
N TYR A 22 -12.29 10.73 9.30
CA TYR A 22 -13.46 10.99 10.14
C TYR A 22 -14.69 10.32 9.52
N LEU A 23 -15.38 9.49 10.29
CA LEU A 23 -16.65 8.89 9.91
C LEU A 23 -17.80 9.77 10.39
N GLU A 24 -17.70 10.25 11.62
CA GLU A 24 -18.63 11.19 12.24
C GLU A 24 -17.81 12.20 13.04
N SER A 25 -18.20 13.45 13.06
CA SER A 25 -17.52 14.51 13.80
C SER A 25 -18.53 15.47 14.40
N GLY A 26 -18.74 15.38 15.71
CA GLY A 26 -19.61 16.27 16.47
C GLY A 26 -21.08 16.25 16.03
N ASP A 27 -21.92 17.03 16.69
CA ASP A 27 -23.38 17.08 16.48
C ASP A 27 -23.79 17.57 15.07
N ASN A 28 -22.90 18.25 14.35
CA ASN A 28 -23.18 18.87 13.05
C ASN A 28 -22.38 18.26 11.89
N ASN A 29 -21.67 17.16 12.10
CA ASN A 29 -20.70 16.62 11.11
C ASN A 29 -19.63 17.63 10.68
N GLU A 30 -19.34 18.64 11.48
CA GLU A 30 -18.22 19.53 11.25
C GLU A 30 -16.92 18.81 11.58
N VAL A 31 -15.94 18.86 10.67
CA VAL A 31 -14.62 18.28 10.88
C VAL A 31 -13.95 19.03 12.01
N THR A 32 -13.91 18.42 13.18
CA THR A 32 -13.14 18.91 14.33
C THR A 32 -11.76 18.31 14.28
N PHE A 33 -10.73 19.15 14.42
CA PHE A 33 -9.37 18.67 14.58
C PHE A 33 -9.21 18.06 15.98
N MET A 34 -8.44 16.99 16.07
CA MET A 34 -8.06 16.40 17.35
C MET A 34 -7.25 17.41 18.17
N THR A 35 -7.46 17.40 19.49
CA THR A 35 -6.81 18.33 20.42
C THR A 35 -5.65 17.65 21.17
N ASP A 36 -4.73 18.47 21.67
CA ASP A 36 -3.61 17.99 22.50
C ASP A 36 -4.12 17.24 23.74
N GLY A 37 -3.50 16.10 24.03
CA GLY A 37 -3.87 15.23 25.13
C GLY A 37 -5.11 14.37 24.89
N GLU A 38 -5.74 14.43 23.72
CA GLU A 38 -6.86 13.58 23.36
C GLU A 38 -6.42 12.12 23.22
N ASN A 39 -7.18 11.20 23.83
CA ASN A 39 -6.86 9.78 23.83
C ASN A 39 -7.56 9.06 22.68
N LEU A 40 -6.82 8.23 21.97
CA LEU A 40 -7.35 7.26 21.01
C LEU A 40 -7.68 5.97 21.73
N VAL A 41 -8.95 5.62 21.73
CA VAL A 41 -9.49 4.48 22.46
C VAL A 41 -10.01 3.44 21.48
N VAL A 42 -9.76 2.18 21.77
CA VAL A 42 -10.22 1.07 20.94
C VAL A 42 -11.74 0.88 21.15
N GLU A 43 -12.50 0.91 20.06
CA GLU A 43 -13.95 0.70 20.10
C GLU A 43 -14.28 -0.78 20.24
N GLU A 44 -13.64 -1.66 19.48
CA GLU A 44 -13.88 -3.10 19.49
C GLU A 44 -12.61 -3.87 19.86
N THR A 45 -12.76 -4.92 20.66
CA THR A 45 -11.65 -5.82 21.02
C THR A 45 -11.13 -6.53 19.78
N PHE A 46 -9.81 -6.47 19.53
CA PHE A 46 -9.16 -7.19 18.45
C PHE A 46 -7.84 -7.81 18.88
N VAL A 47 -7.35 -8.76 18.07
CA VAL A 47 -6.09 -9.44 18.31
C VAL A 47 -5.09 -9.05 17.22
N TYR A 48 -3.92 -8.58 17.65
CA TYR A 48 -2.80 -8.27 16.76
C TYR A 48 -1.59 -9.13 17.16
N GLY A 49 -1.20 -10.06 16.30
CA GLY A 49 -0.17 -11.04 16.64
C GLY A 49 -0.60 -11.90 17.84
N ASN A 50 0.18 -11.87 18.93
CA ASN A 50 -0.10 -12.57 20.17
C ASN A 50 -0.70 -11.66 21.27
N THR A 51 -1.02 -10.41 20.94
CA THR A 51 -1.54 -9.42 21.88
C THR A 51 -3.01 -9.15 21.61
N GLN A 52 -3.84 -9.28 22.63
CA GLN A 52 -5.23 -8.86 22.60
C GLN A 52 -5.33 -7.42 23.12
N ILE A 53 -5.95 -6.55 22.33
CA ILE A 53 -6.24 -5.16 22.68
C ILE A 53 -7.74 -5.07 22.93
N THR A 54 -8.10 -4.59 24.11
CA THR A 54 -9.48 -4.65 24.60
C THR A 54 -10.24 -3.36 24.30
N SER A 55 -11.54 -3.47 24.02
CA SER A 55 -12.42 -2.30 23.90
C SER A 55 -12.32 -1.40 25.14
N GLY A 56 -12.22 -0.10 24.92
CA GLY A 56 -12.00 0.92 25.95
C GLY A 56 -10.54 1.14 26.34
N GLU A 57 -9.60 0.37 25.79
CA GLU A 57 -8.16 0.55 26.06
C GLU A 57 -7.61 1.74 25.26
N THR A 58 -6.83 2.61 25.93
CA THR A 58 -6.14 3.73 25.28
C THR A 58 -4.90 3.21 24.59
N VAL A 59 -4.80 3.36 23.27
CA VAL A 59 -3.69 2.88 22.45
C VAL A 59 -2.69 3.97 22.10
N ALA A 60 -3.11 5.23 22.12
CA ALA A 60 -2.27 6.40 21.89
C ALA A 60 -2.92 7.65 22.48
N SER A 61 -2.13 8.69 22.67
CA SER A 61 -2.61 10.03 22.99
C SER A 61 -1.89 11.04 22.12
N LEU A 62 -2.59 12.13 21.79
CA LEU A 62 -2.03 13.22 21.01
C LEU A 62 -1.08 14.06 21.88
N ILE A 63 0.05 14.43 21.31
CA ILE A 63 1.14 15.09 22.04
C ILE A 63 1.28 16.59 21.75
N ASP A 64 0.54 17.11 20.77
CA ASP A 64 0.65 18.53 20.36
C ASP A 64 -0.70 19.04 19.84
N GLN A 65 -0.96 20.34 20.03
CA GLN A 65 -2.13 21.04 19.49
C GLN A 65 -2.16 21.06 17.95
N ASP A 66 -1.02 21.01 17.31
CA ASP A 66 -0.86 20.92 15.86
C ASP A 66 -0.69 19.48 15.34
N ALA A 67 -1.03 18.47 16.16
CA ALA A 67 -0.86 17.07 15.81
C ALA A 67 -1.73 16.61 14.63
N SER A 68 -2.80 17.32 14.30
CA SER A 68 -3.68 17.01 13.18
C SER A 68 -3.34 17.82 11.93
N LYS A 69 -2.99 17.14 10.86
CA LYS A 69 -2.75 17.74 9.54
C LYS A 69 -3.49 16.96 8.45
N THR A 70 -3.80 17.63 7.35
CA THR A 70 -4.38 16.95 6.18
C THR A 70 -3.30 16.28 5.37
N GLY A 71 -3.44 15.00 5.11
CA GLY A 71 -2.58 14.22 4.22
C GLY A 71 -3.32 13.78 2.95
N THR A 72 -2.58 13.33 1.95
CA THR A 72 -3.14 12.78 0.72
C THR A 72 -2.83 11.29 0.62
N ALA A 73 -3.86 10.48 0.49
CA ALA A 73 -3.73 9.04 0.24
C ALA A 73 -4.24 8.69 -1.16
N VAL A 74 -3.59 7.71 -1.78
CA VAL A 74 -3.99 7.14 -3.07
C VAL A 74 -4.18 5.65 -2.89
N SER A 75 -5.23 5.11 -3.47
CA SER A 75 -5.53 3.68 -3.43
C SER A 75 -5.80 3.14 -4.84
N ILE A 76 -5.51 1.85 -5.01
CA ILE A 76 -5.91 1.06 -6.18
C ILE A 76 -6.83 -0.06 -5.69
N GLY A 77 -7.87 -0.36 -6.45
CA GLY A 77 -8.72 -1.53 -6.20
C GLY A 77 -8.15 -2.81 -6.80
N ASP A 78 -8.67 -3.95 -6.36
CA ASP A 78 -8.38 -5.24 -6.99
C ASP A 78 -8.74 -5.24 -8.47
N GLY A 79 -7.87 -5.82 -9.29
CA GLY A 79 -8.13 -5.89 -10.72
C GLY A 79 -7.10 -6.72 -11.48
N VAL A 80 -7.39 -6.92 -12.77
CA VAL A 80 -6.48 -7.59 -13.70
C VAL A 80 -5.95 -6.57 -14.69
N PHE A 81 -4.64 -6.40 -14.70
CA PHE A 81 -3.96 -5.44 -15.56
C PHE A 81 -3.17 -6.20 -16.64
N PHE A 82 -3.16 -5.66 -17.86
CA PHE A 82 -2.31 -6.19 -18.91
C PHE A 82 -0.93 -5.53 -18.83
N ILE A 83 0.07 -6.27 -18.37
CA ILE A 83 1.41 -5.77 -18.10
C ILE A 83 2.42 -6.59 -18.90
N ARG A 84 3.16 -5.97 -19.80
CA ARG A 84 4.26 -6.59 -20.58
C ARG A 84 3.88 -7.91 -21.26
N GLY A 85 2.66 -7.99 -21.79
CA GLY A 85 2.18 -9.18 -22.50
C GLY A 85 1.47 -10.20 -21.61
N HIS A 86 1.32 -9.93 -20.32
CA HIS A 86 0.69 -10.84 -19.36
C HIS A 86 -0.51 -10.18 -18.65
N PHE A 87 -1.51 -10.99 -18.34
CA PHE A 87 -2.58 -10.59 -17.42
C PHE A 87 -2.13 -10.81 -15.99
N VAL A 88 -1.99 -9.75 -15.23
CA VAL A 88 -1.47 -9.76 -13.87
C VAL A 88 -2.57 -9.35 -12.90
N ASN A 89 -2.81 -10.17 -11.87
CA ASN A 89 -3.68 -9.80 -10.77
C ASN A 89 -2.96 -8.77 -9.89
N VAL A 90 -3.61 -7.63 -9.69
CA VAL A 90 -3.17 -6.56 -8.80
C VAL A 90 -4.14 -6.54 -7.63
N SER A 91 -3.64 -6.72 -6.43
CA SER A 91 -4.45 -6.63 -5.21
C SER A 91 -4.68 -5.16 -4.84
N ALA A 92 -5.78 -4.91 -4.14
CA ALA A 92 -6.04 -3.60 -3.56
C ALA A 92 -4.87 -3.17 -2.67
N ASP A 93 -4.45 -1.93 -2.83
CA ASP A 93 -3.35 -1.34 -2.07
C ASP A 93 -3.59 0.14 -1.86
N LYS A 94 -2.96 0.71 -0.83
CA LYS A 94 -3.12 2.11 -0.46
C LYS A 94 -1.81 2.69 0.06
N ILE A 95 -1.42 3.82 -0.49
CA ILE A 95 -0.24 4.54 -0.03
C ILE A 95 -0.59 5.96 0.38
N VAL A 96 0.13 6.46 1.36
CA VAL A 96 0.10 7.87 1.74
C VAL A 96 1.24 8.59 1.03
N LEU A 97 0.91 9.69 0.34
CA LEU A 97 1.89 10.42 -0.44
C LEU A 97 2.77 11.28 0.46
N ASP A 98 2.15 12.15 1.24
CA ASP A 98 2.86 12.95 2.25
C ASP A 98 1.98 13.06 3.50
N PRO A 99 2.57 12.95 4.70
CA PRO A 99 1.79 12.92 5.94
C PRO A 99 1.11 14.24 6.29
N TYR A 100 1.65 15.39 5.84
CA TYR A 100 1.22 16.70 6.32
C TYR A 100 0.91 17.72 5.21
N THR A 101 0.64 17.26 3.98
CA THR A 101 0.29 18.15 2.86
C THR A 101 -0.85 17.61 2.04
N ASN A 102 -1.69 18.52 1.55
CA ASN A 102 -2.77 18.24 0.60
C ASN A 102 -2.42 18.65 -0.85
N VAL A 103 -1.17 19.09 -1.08
CA VAL A 103 -0.66 19.50 -2.41
C VAL A 103 0.54 18.64 -2.84
N PRO A 104 0.38 17.30 -2.91
CA PRO A 104 1.48 16.42 -3.26
C PRO A 104 1.87 16.57 -4.74
N ASN A 105 3.16 16.34 -5.01
CA ASN A 105 3.78 16.41 -6.34
C ASN A 105 4.44 15.07 -6.68
N TYR A 106 3.64 14.09 -7.12
CA TYR A 106 4.10 12.72 -7.38
C TYR A 106 3.47 12.11 -8.62
N ARG A 107 4.23 11.19 -9.20
CA ARG A 107 3.73 10.16 -10.10
C ARG A 107 3.41 8.93 -9.27
N VAL A 108 2.20 8.40 -9.36
CA VAL A 108 1.78 7.19 -8.65
C VAL A 108 1.50 6.09 -9.65
N GLY A 109 1.96 4.90 -9.36
CA GLY A 109 1.82 3.78 -10.26
C GLY A 109 2.27 2.46 -9.66
N LEU A 110 2.31 1.45 -10.51
CA LEU A 110 2.73 0.11 -10.14
C LEU A 110 4.22 -0.07 -10.44
N PHE A 111 4.97 -0.47 -9.43
CA PHE A 111 6.30 -1.04 -9.62
C PHE A 111 6.14 -2.52 -9.95
N VAL A 112 6.69 -2.94 -11.09
CA VAL A 112 6.59 -4.32 -11.59
C VAL A 112 7.91 -5.04 -11.34
N LYS A 113 7.85 -6.15 -10.61
CA LYS A 113 8.98 -7.06 -10.40
C LYS A 113 8.71 -8.35 -11.14
N GLU A 114 9.64 -8.75 -11.98
CA GLU A 114 9.64 -10.03 -12.67
C GLU A 114 10.77 -10.91 -12.11
N GLU A 115 10.45 -12.14 -11.78
CA GLU A 115 11.42 -13.10 -11.26
C GLU A 115 11.11 -14.51 -11.74
N ILE A 116 12.16 -15.33 -11.88
CA ILE A 116 12.02 -16.75 -12.15
C ILE A 116 12.04 -17.49 -10.82
N VAL A 117 10.96 -18.20 -10.53
CA VAL A 117 10.82 -19.05 -9.34
C VAL A 117 11.12 -20.48 -9.71
N GLN A 118 12.05 -21.11 -9.00
CA GLN A 118 12.51 -22.47 -9.18
C GLN A 118 11.99 -23.37 -8.06
N ALA A 119 12.08 -24.68 -8.24
CA ALA A 119 11.66 -25.65 -7.22
C ALA A 119 12.38 -25.47 -5.86
N LYS A 120 13.59 -24.93 -5.84
CA LYS A 120 14.32 -24.58 -4.61
C LYS A 120 13.71 -23.39 -3.84
N ASP A 121 12.94 -22.54 -4.54
CA ASP A 121 12.32 -21.32 -3.99
C ASP A 121 10.85 -21.56 -3.62
N ASP A 122 10.22 -22.61 -4.21
CA ASP A 122 8.82 -22.95 -4.00
C ASP A 122 8.63 -24.47 -4.10
N ASP A 123 8.38 -25.08 -2.96
CA ASP A 123 8.22 -26.54 -2.84
C ASP A 123 7.04 -27.10 -3.65
N SER A 124 6.07 -26.27 -4.02
CA SER A 124 4.94 -26.67 -4.86
C SER A 124 5.35 -27.02 -6.29
N LEU A 125 6.56 -26.64 -6.70
CA LEU A 125 7.14 -26.94 -8.01
C LEU A 125 7.86 -28.30 -8.07
N PHE A 126 7.95 -29.03 -6.95
CA PHE A 126 8.41 -30.43 -7.00
C PHE A 126 7.29 -31.35 -7.47
N ASP A 127 7.68 -32.44 -8.17
CA ASP A 127 6.74 -33.48 -8.60
C ASP A 127 6.13 -34.16 -7.36
N ASN A 128 4.81 -34.19 -7.29
CA ASN A 128 4.05 -34.75 -6.18
C ASN A 128 3.60 -36.22 -6.44
N ALA A 129 4.02 -36.84 -7.54
CA ALA A 129 3.64 -38.19 -7.94
C ALA A 129 4.28 -39.28 -7.06
N ARG A 130 3.76 -39.43 -5.83
CA ARG A 130 4.23 -40.45 -4.88
C ARG A 130 4.14 -41.86 -5.45
N GLY A 131 5.22 -42.61 -5.27
CA GLY A 131 5.32 -44.01 -5.78
C GLY A 131 5.88 -44.12 -7.19
N PHE A 132 6.27 -43.04 -7.84
CA PHE A 132 6.94 -43.01 -9.13
C PHE A 132 8.38 -42.52 -9.01
N SER A 133 9.23 -42.88 -9.99
CA SER A 133 10.68 -42.62 -9.97
C SER A 133 11.04 -41.12 -9.96
N ASN A 134 10.16 -40.25 -10.43
CA ASN A 134 10.35 -38.79 -10.48
C ASN A 134 9.69 -38.05 -9.32
N PHE A 135 9.21 -38.77 -8.29
CA PHE A 135 8.73 -38.09 -7.06
C PHE A 135 9.79 -37.16 -6.49
N ALA A 136 9.39 -35.93 -6.15
CA ALA A 136 10.24 -34.86 -5.68
C ALA A 136 11.32 -34.38 -6.68
N ALA A 137 11.20 -34.73 -7.97
CA ALA A 137 12.04 -34.11 -8.99
C ALA A 137 11.65 -32.62 -9.18
N PRO A 138 12.62 -31.73 -9.46
CA PRO A 138 12.33 -30.34 -9.77
C PRO A 138 11.42 -30.23 -11.00
N GLY A 139 10.33 -29.50 -10.87
CA GLY A 139 9.45 -29.13 -11.97
C GLY A 139 9.97 -27.96 -12.80
N ALA A 140 9.15 -27.53 -13.75
CA ALA A 140 9.50 -26.40 -14.60
C ALA A 140 9.51 -25.08 -13.80
N ASP A 141 10.48 -24.24 -14.10
CA ASP A 141 10.55 -22.88 -13.57
C ASP A 141 9.31 -22.05 -13.94
N ARG A 142 8.93 -21.12 -13.09
CA ARG A 142 7.78 -20.24 -13.27
C ARG A 142 8.21 -18.78 -13.33
N LEU A 143 7.64 -18.03 -14.27
CA LEU A 143 7.70 -16.57 -14.23
C LEU A 143 6.69 -16.06 -13.18
N ARG A 144 7.19 -15.32 -12.20
CA ARG A 144 6.37 -14.58 -11.23
C ARG A 144 6.44 -13.11 -11.57
N ILE A 145 5.28 -12.49 -11.72
CA ILE A 145 5.13 -11.05 -11.90
C ILE A 145 4.40 -10.53 -10.68
N SER A 146 5.03 -9.68 -9.91
CA SER A 146 4.45 -9.00 -8.75
C SER A 146 4.41 -7.51 -8.97
N THR A 147 3.41 -6.86 -8.39
CA THR A 147 3.18 -5.43 -8.49
C THR A 147 3.04 -4.83 -7.10
N THR A 148 3.56 -3.62 -6.93
CA THR A 148 3.44 -2.86 -5.69
C THR A 148 3.06 -1.44 -6.05
N LEU A 149 2.03 -0.89 -5.38
CA LEU A 149 1.67 0.51 -5.55
C LEU A 149 2.77 1.38 -4.93
N THR A 150 3.30 2.32 -5.71
CA THR A 150 4.39 3.19 -5.25
C THR A 150 4.29 4.59 -5.83
N LYS A 151 4.99 5.52 -5.21
CA LYS A 151 5.11 6.91 -5.67
C LYS A 151 6.53 7.20 -6.16
N LYS A 152 6.64 8.08 -7.15
CA LYS A 152 7.89 8.62 -7.69
C LYS A 152 7.81 10.14 -7.80
N PRO A 153 8.92 10.87 -7.66
CA PRO A 153 8.96 12.29 -8.00
C PRO A 153 8.48 12.56 -9.44
N LEU A 154 7.91 13.74 -9.68
CA LEU A 154 7.36 14.12 -10.99
C LEU A 154 8.38 14.01 -12.14
N ASN A 155 9.65 14.25 -11.86
CA ASN A 155 10.74 14.30 -12.82
C ASN A 155 11.56 12.99 -12.92
N ASP A 156 11.21 11.94 -12.15
CA ASP A 156 11.91 10.65 -12.22
C ASP A 156 11.26 9.75 -13.28
N PHE A 157 11.85 9.70 -14.47
CA PHE A 157 11.46 8.83 -15.59
C PHE A 157 12.47 7.72 -15.85
N SER A 158 13.43 7.53 -14.96
CA SER A 158 14.54 6.58 -15.17
C SER A 158 14.15 5.11 -15.00
N ASP A 159 13.13 4.84 -14.21
CA ASP A 159 12.73 3.49 -13.83
C ASP A 159 11.79 2.86 -14.86
N LYS A 160 12.32 1.89 -15.62
CA LYS A 160 11.57 1.13 -16.64
C LYS A 160 10.55 0.14 -16.05
N ASN A 161 10.66 -0.16 -14.76
CA ASN A 161 9.77 -1.07 -14.06
C ASN A 161 8.58 -0.35 -13.41
N PHE A 162 8.53 0.97 -13.51
CA PHE A 162 7.45 1.77 -13.00
C PHE A 162 6.42 2.06 -14.10
N ILE A 163 5.17 1.66 -13.88
CA ILE A 163 4.03 1.94 -14.75
C ILE A 163 3.20 3.04 -14.09
N GLU A 164 3.23 4.24 -14.66
CA GLU A 164 2.46 5.37 -14.15
C GLU A 164 0.96 5.13 -14.37
N LEU A 165 0.16 5.27 -13.32
CA LEU A 165 -1.30 5.21 -13.37
C LEU A 165 -1.91 6.59 -13.26
N MET A 166 -1.33 7.45 -12.43
CA MET A 166 -1.79 8.82 -12.24
C MET A 166 -0.63 9.75 -11.90
N ARG A 167 -0.89 11.02 -12.09
CA ARG A 167 0.04 12.09 -11.73
C ARG A 167 -0.69 13.15 -10.92
N LEU A 168 -0.09 13.52 -9.80
CA LEU A 168 -0.51 14.63 -8.98
C LEU A 168 0.52 15.75 -9.11
N ASP A 169 0.07 16.92 -9.49
CA ASP A 169 0.88 18.11 -9.67
C ASP A 169 0.18 19.25 -8.95
N ASP A 170 0.84 19.81 -7.93
CA ASP A 170 0.30 20.80 -7.02
C ASP A 170 -1.06 20.36 -6.41
N GLY A 171 -1.10 19.09 -5.97
CA GLY A 171 -2.31 18.48 -5.40
C GLY A 171 -3.44 18.17 -6.40
N GLN A 172 -3.27 18.55 -7.66
CA GLN A 172 -4.28 18.33 -8.70
C GLN A 172 -4.00 17.03 -9.46
N LEU A 173 -5.05 16.23 -9.63
CA LEU A 173 -4.96 15.02 -10.43
C LEU A 173 -4.82 15.39 -11.92
N LYS A 174 -3.68 15.08 -12.51
CA LYS A 174 -3.45 15.11 -13.96
C LYS A 174 -3.67 13.69 -14.49
N VAL A 175 -4.71 13.48 -15.25
CA VAL A 175 -4.94 12.20 -15.93
C VAL A 175 -3.94 12.11 -17.07
N ASN A 176 -3.11 11.09 -17.08
CA ASN A 176 -2.26 10.80 -18.22
C ASN A 176 -3.12 10.15 -19.31
N GLU A 177 -3.75 10.98 -20.17
CA GLU A 177 -4.49 10.52 -21.34
C GLU A 177 -3.52 10.01 -22.42
N GLN A 178 -2.79 8.95 -22.15
CA GLN A 178 -2.23 8.15 -23.25
C GLN A 178 -3.36 7.37 -23.88
N LYS A 179 -4.01 7.98 -24.84
CA LYS A 179 -4.86 7.23 -25.76
C LYS A 179 -4.00 6.18 -26.42
N PRO A 180 -4.38 4.88 -26.33
CA PRO A 180 -3.68 3.89 -27.10
C PRO A 180 -3.75 4.31 -28.58
N ASP A 181 -2.59 4.53 -29.18
CA ASP A 181 -2.49 4.83 -30.60
C ASP A 181 -2.72 3.53 -31.37
N TYR A 182 -3.98 3.27 -31.67
CA TYR A 182 -4.35 2.22 -32.62
C TYR A 182 -4.20 2.80 -34.03
N SER A 183 -2.97 3.07 -34.48
CA SER A 183 -2.72 3.31 -35.89
C SER A 183 -2.90 1.99 -36.65
N LEU A 184 -4.00 1.89 -37.37
CA LEU A 184 -4.20 0.88 -38.42
C LEU A 184 -3.30 1.19 -39.62
#